data_ef284870eb6cacde2009f7a0d0d22096
#
_entry.id   ef284870eb6cacde2009f7a0d0d22096
#
_cell.length_a   1.000
_cell.length_b   1.000
_cell.length_c   1.000
_cell.angle_alpha   90.00
_cell.angle_beta   90.00
_cell.angle_gamma   90.00
#
_symmetry.space_group_name_H-M   'P 1'
#
loop_
_entity.id
_entity.type
_entity.pdbx_description
1 polymer ?
#
loop_
_entity_poly.entity_id
_entity_poly.type
_entity_poly.pdbx_seq_one_letter_code
_entity_poly.pdbx_strand_id
1 'polypeptide(L)'
;MMYIIAMKGKEREGAYAVKGDKSDKMVYMFLDKDDALRYAGLLEADDFPNMSVVKVDDREIIQACITHGHEYYVVTPDDIVVPPRD
;
A
#
# COMPACT_ATOMS: atom_id res chain seq x y z
N MET A 1 -2.27 14.46 -2.58
CA MET A 1 -1.72 13.25 -3.25
C MET A 1 -1.34 12.22 -2.20
N MET A 2 -1.54 10.98 -2.53
CA MET A 2 -1.15 9.86 -1.67
C MET A 2 -0.15 8.96 -2.39
N TYR A 3 0.42 8.04 -1.67
CA TYR A 3 1.39 7.08 -2.21
C TYR A 3 0.89 5.68 -1.92
N ILE A 4 0.98 4.81 -2.91
CA ILE A 4 0.64 3.40 -2.77
C ILE A 4 1.86 2.57 -3.11
N ILE A 5 1.82 1.30 -2.71
CA ILE A 5 2.87 0.36 -3.04
C ILE A 5 2.33 -0.58 -4.10
N ALA A 6 3.09 -0.79 -5.15
CA ALA A 6 2.75 -1.70 -6.23
C ALA A 6 3.93 -2.63 -6.49
N MET A 7 3.67 -3.76 -7.11
CA MET A 7 4.75 -4.67 -7.49
C MET A 7 5.51 -4.05 -8.65
N LYS A 8 6.84 -4.04 -8.54
CA LYS A 8 7.70 -3.46 -9.58
C LYS A 8 7.48 -4.18 -10.90
N GLY A 9 7.23 -3.41 -11.94
CA GLY A 9 6.88 -3.93 -13.25
C GLY A 9 5.41 -4.19 -13.45
N LYS A 10 4.60 -4.09 -12.39
CA LYS A 10 3.15 -4.31 -12.45
C LYS A 10 2.37 -3.13 -11.90
N GLU A 11 2.94 -1.94 -11.98
CA GLU A 11 2.31 -0.73 -11.45
C GLU A 11 0.95 -0.46 -12.07
N ARG A 12 0.74 -0.88 -13.31
CA ARG A 12 -0.53 -0.70 -14.00
C ARG A 12 -1.65 -1.59 -13.46
N GLU A 13 -1.30 -2.65 -12.75
CA GLU A 13 -2.30 -3.56 -12.18
C GLU A 13 -2.86 -3.04 -10.87
N GLY A 14 -2.33 -1.93 -10.36
CA GLY A 14 -2.83 -1.25 -9.20
C GLY A 14 -2.03 -1.52 -7.93
N ALA A 15 -2.60 -1.09 -6.81
CA ALA A 15 -1.93 -1.18 -5.52
C ALA A 15 -1.81 -2.62 -5.04
N TYR A 16 -0.68 -2.92 -4.42
CA TYR A 16 -0.50 -4.20 -3.72
C TYR A 16 -1.36 -4.20 -2.46
N ALA A 17 -2.22 -5.19 -2.34
CA ALA A 17 -3.08 -5.35 -1.18
C ALA A 17 -2.42 -6.32 -0.20
N VAL A 18 -2.30 -5.88 1.05
CA VAL A 18 -1.70 -6.72 2.10
C VAL A 18 -2.78 -7.40 2.90
N LYS A 19 -2.42 -8.50 3.55
CA LYS A 19 -3.32 -9.20 4.45
C LYS A 19 -3.46 -8.38 5.73
N GLY A 20 -4.68 -7.96 6.03
CA GLY A 20 -4.99 -7.22 7.24
C GLY A 20 -5.51 -8.13 8.35
N ASP A 21 -5.67 -7.57 9.55
CA ASP A 21 -6.16 -8.34 10.71
C ASP A 21 -7.58 -8.85 10.52
N LYS A 22 -8.40 -8.08 9.81
CA LYS A 22 -9.83 -8.39 9.65
C LYS A 22 -10.21 -8.70 8.22
N SER A 23 -9.28 -8.58 7.29
CA SER A 23 -9.54 -8.73 5.87
C SER A 23 -8.35 -9.39 5.22
N ASP A 24 -8.61 -10.22 4.21
CA ASP A 24 -7.55 -10.86 3.45
C ASP A 24 -6.81 -9.90 2.55
N LYS A 25 -7.41 -8.72 2.27
CA LYS A 25 -6.80 -7.73 1.39
C LYS A 25 -7.11 -6.33 1.87
N MET A 26 -6.07 -5.59 2.17
CA MET A 26 -6.21 -4.19 2.55
C MET A 26 -5.19 -3.36 1.79
N VAL A 27 -5.64 -2.28 1.19
CA VAL A 27 -4.77 -1.35 0.45
C VAL A 27 -4.30 -0.28 1.41
N TYR A 28 -2.99 -0.18 1.59
CA TYR A 28 -2.41 0.90 2.39
C TYR A 28 -2.11 2.10 1.50
N MET A 29 -2.57 3.25 1.94
CA MET A 29 -2.33 4.53 1.28
C MET A 29 -1.54 5.41 2.24
N PHE A 30 -0.42 5.94 1.78
CA PHE A 30 0.50 6.68 2.63
C PHE A 30 0.43 8.17 2.28
N LEU A 31 0.30 9.02 3.28
CA LEU A 31 0.34 10.46 3.07
C LEU A 31 1.76 10.94 2.81
N ASP A 32 2.76 10.24 3.32
CA ASP A 32 4.16 10.60 3.20
C ASP A 32 4.90 9.55 2.37
N LYS A 33 5.67 10.01 1.39
CA LYS A 33 6.44 9.12 0.52
C LYS A 33 7.46 8.30 1.31
N ASP A 34 8.10 8.91 2.32
CA ASP A 34 9.12 8.22 3.12
C ASP A 34 8.53 7.04 3.88
N ASP A 35 7.30 7.18 4.37
CA ASP A 35 6.61 6.08 5.04
C ASP A 35 6.33 4.94 4.07
N ALA A 36 5.90 5.26 2.85
CA ALA A 36 5.67 4.26 1.82
C ALA A 36 6.96 3.54 1.45
N LEU A 37 8.05 4.29 1.30
CA LEU A 37 9.35 3.70 0.97
C LEU A 37 9.84 2.77 2.08
N ARG A 38 9.63 3.16 3.34
CA ARG A 38 10.00 2.32 4.48
C ARG A 38 9.22 1.02 4.48
N TYR A 39 7.92 1.10 4.25
CA TYR A 39 7.07 -0.08 4.21
C TYR A 39 7.48 -1.01 3.07
N ALA A 40 7.74 -0.45 1.88
CA ALA A 40 8.20 -1.23 0.75
C ALA A 40 9.51 -1.95 1.06
N GLY A 41 10.44 -1.26 1.72
CA GLY A 41 11.70 -1.87 2.14
C GLY A 41 11.50 -3.01 3.12
N LEU A 42 10.57 -2.89 4.04
CA LEU A 42 10.25 -3.97 4.99
C LEU A 42 9.65 -5.18 4.28
N LEU A 43 8.81 -4.96 3.28
CA LEU A 43 8.27 -6.06 2.48
C LEU A 43 9.39 -6.79 1.74
N GLU A 44 10.29 -6.05 1.11
CA GLU A 44 11.41 -6.65 0.39
C GLU A 44 12.33 -7.44 1.32
N ALA A 45 12.50 -6.96 2.55
CA ALA A 45 13.31 -7.65 3.55
C ALA A 45 12.68 -8.98 4.00
N ASP A 46 11.37 -9.12 3.86
CA ASP A 46 10.63 -10.34 4.19
C ASP A 46 10.43 -11.24 2.98
N ASP A 47 11.32 -11.17 1.99
CA ASP A 47 11.33 -12.00 0.78
C ASP A 47 10.19 -11.76 -0.18
N PHE A 48 9.50 -10.63 -0.06
CA PHE A 48 8.53 -10.24 -1.07
C PHE A 48 9.23 -9.74 -2.33
N PRO A 49 8.55 -9.78 -3.48
CA PRO A 49 9.11 -9.22 -4.71
C PRO A 49 9.43 -7.74 -4.55
N ASN A 50 10.28 -7.21 -5.42
CA ASN A 50 10.59 -5.79 -5.40
C ASN A 50 9.33 -4.95 -5.55
N MET A 51 9.24 -3.89 -4.79
CA MET A 51 8.07 -3.01 -4.75
C MET A 51 8.41 -1.64 -5.29
N SER A 52 7.40 -0.98 -5.85
CA SER A 52 7.49 0.41 -6.30
C SER A 52 6.55 1.26 -5.48
N VAL A 53 6.96 2.50 -5.21
CA VAL A 53 6.08 3.49 -4.58
C VAL A 53 5.53 4.38 -5.68
N VAL A 54 4.20 4.45 -5.78
CA VAL A 54 3.52 5.18 -6.84
C VAL A 54 2.72 6.33 -6.24
N LYS A 55 2.89 7.52 -6.80
CA LYS A 55 2.11 8.69 -6.40
C LYS A 55 0.76 8.65 -7.11
N VAL A 56 -0.31 8.80 -6.35
CA VAL A 56 -1.67 8.71 -6.88
C VAL A 56 -2.53 9.85 -6.37
N ASP A 57 -3.61 10.13 -7.10
CA ASP A 57 -4.62 11.09 -6.67
C ASP A 57 -5.50 10.44 -5.61
N ASP A 58 -5.76 11.20 -4.53
CA ASP A 58 -6.52 10.71 -3.37
C ASP A 58 -7.89 10.18 -3.77
N ARG A 59 -8.62 10.98 -4.55
CA ARG A 59 -9.98 10.65 -4.95
C ARG A 59 -10.01 9.44 -5.88
N GLU A 60 -9.06 9.37 -6.81
CA GLU A 60 -9.00 8.28 -7.75
C GLU A 60 -8.72 6.95 -7.06
N ILE A 61 -7.76 6.93 -6.14
CA ILE A 61 -7.40 5.69 -5.46
C ILE A 61 -8.50 5.23 -4.50
N ILE A 62 -9.12 6.15 -3.78
CA ILE A 62 -10.23 5.82 -2.88
C ILE A 62 -11.42 5.31 -3.68
N GLN A 63 -11.75 5.99 -4.77
CA GLN A 63 -12.85 5.55 -5.63
C GLN A 63 -12.60 4.17 -6.21
N ALA A 64 -11.37 3.89 -6.62
CA ALA A 64 -11.01 2.58 -7.14
C ALA A 64 -11.20 1.49 -6.08
N CYS A 65 -10.81 1.75 -4.84
CA CYS A 65 -11.01 0.79 -3.75
C CYS A 65 -12.49 0.53 -3.50
N ILE A 66 -13.29 1.58 -3.48
CA ILE A 66 -14.74 1.46 -3.29
C ILE A 66 -15.36 0.66 -4.44
N THR A 67 -15.01 0.98 -5.67
CA THR A 67 -15.54 0.32 -6.87
C THR A 67 -15.22 -1.17 -6.89
N HIS A 68 -14.01 -1.54 -6.46
CA HIS A 68 -13.58 -2.94 -6.46
C HIS A 68 -13.85 -3.67 -5.15
N GLY A 69 -14.47 -2.99 -4.17
CA GLY A 69 -14.79 -3.61 -2.89
C GLY A 69 -13.59 -3.91 -2.02
N HIS A 70 -12.49 -3.17 -2.18
CA HIS A 70 -11.30 -3.33 -1.35
C HIS A 70 -11.37 -2.44 -0.12
N GLU A 71 -10.95 -2.98 1.01
CA GLU A 71 -10.74 -2.16 2.19
C GLU A 71 -9.43 -1.39 2.05
N TYR A 72 -9.37 -0.22 2.66
CA TYR A 72 -8.16 0.59 2.63
C TYR A 72 -7.91 1.24 3.98
N TYR A 73 -6.66 1.61 4.20
CA TYR A 73 -6.24 2.30 5.41
C TYR A 73 -5.27 3.42 5.03
N VAL A 74 -5.54 4.62 5.54
CA VAL A 74 -4.67 5.77 5.29
C VAL A 74 -3.64 5.85 6.40
N VAL A 75 -2.38 5.68 6.04
CA VAL A 75 -1.26 5.74 6.97
C VAL A 75 -0.77 7.17 7.07
N THR A 76 -0.79 7.73 8.27
CA THR A 76 -0.26 9.08 8.53
C THR A 76 1.17 9.00 9.04
N PRO A 77 1.93 10.12 9.02
CA PRO A 77 3.30 10.12 9.54
C PRO A 77 3.42 9.71 11.01
N ASP A 78 2.34 9.83 11.78
CA ASP A 78 2.33 9.44 13.18
C ASP A 78 2.05 7.94 13.39
N ASP A 79 1.60 7.25 12.35
CA ASP A 79 1.34 5.82 12.41
C ASP A 79 2.60 5.03 12.13
N ILE A 80 2.84 4.00 12.94
CA ILE A 80 3.91 3.05 12.68
C ILE A 80 3.27 1.77 12.17
N VAL A 81 3.51 1.46 10.89
CA VAL A 81 2.92 0.29 10.27
C VAL A 81 4.03 -0.67 9.87
N VAL A 82 3.86 -1.93 10.21
CA VAL A 82 4.81 -2.99 9.91
C VAL A 82 4.06 -4.08 9.15
N PRO A 83 4.66 -4.66 8.07
CA PRO A 83 4.01 -5.77 7.38
C PRO A 83 3.74 -6.92 8.34
N PRO A 84 2.58 -7.60 8.20
CA PRO A 84 2.29 -8.74 9.05
C PRO A 84 3.28 -9.86 8.80
N ARG A 85 3.66 -10.55 9.86
CA ARG A 85 4.54 -11.72 9.79
C ARG A 85 3.71 -12.98 10.04
N ASP A 86 4.02 -13.98 9.28
CA ASP A 86 3.42 -15.31 9.49
C ASP A 86 4.10 -16.04 10.65
#